data_99291312e0673f2338485b8f0facd447
#
_entry.id   99291312e0673f2338485b8f0facd447
#
_cell.length_a   1.000
_cell.length_b   1.000
_cell.length_c   1.000
_cell.angle_alpha   90.00
_cell.angle_beta   90.00
_cell.angle_gamma   90.00
#
_symmetry.space_group_name_H-M   'P 1'
#
loop_
_entity.id
_entity.type
_entity.pdbx_description
1 polymer ?
#
loop_
_entity_poly.entity_id
_entity_poly.type
_entity_poly.pdbx_seq_one_letter_code
_entity_poly.pdbx_strand_id
1 'polypeptide(L)'
;IMATTATIGEHALLAVEALANQQFTNFEINPEYKEMLLPKFAYYYFFVIDAWCKQNTNVSSFPSVAISNLKTQEIPIPPLAEQARIVNILDKFDALTNSLTEGLPQEIELRRKQYEYYREQLLSFPA
;
A
#
# COMPACT_ATOMS: atom_id res chain seq x y z
N ILE A 1 -2.77 -7.82 -4.05
CA ILE A 1 -4.13 -8.10 -3.59
C ILE A 1 -4.57 -7.06 -2.56
N MET A 2 -5.79 -6.60 -2.66
CA MET A 2 -6.35 -5.58 -1.77
C MET A 2 -7.74 -6.02 -1.30
N ALA A 3 -8.03 -5.84 -0.02
CA ALA A 3 -9.36 -6.08 0.54
C ALA A 3 -10.29 -4.91 0.23
N THR A 4 -11.42 -5.17 -0.42
CA THR A 4 -12.42 -4.16 -0.81
C THR A 4 -13.72 -4.28 -0.03
N THR A 5 -13.88 -5.33 0.77
CA THR A 5 -15.03 -5.52 1.67
C THR A 5 -14.54 -6.06 3.01
N ALA A 6 -15.30 -5.87 4.06
CA ALA A 6 -15.01 -6.30 5.45
C ALA A 6 -13.77 -5.61 6.03
N THR A 7 -12.55 -5.99 5.62
CA THR A 7 -11.28 -5.41 6.10
C THR A 7 -10.74 -4.42 5.05
N ILE A 8 -11.52 -3.38 4.75
CA ILE A 8 -11.17 -2.38 3.74
C ILE A 8 -9.89 -1.63 4.11
N GLY A 9 -9.06 -1.38 3.12
CA GLY A 9 -7.84 -0.59 3.28
C GLY A 9 -6.64 -1.41 3.72
N GLU A 10 -6.64 -2.70 3.45
CA GLU A 10 -5.49 -3.58 3.63
C GLU A 10 -5.09 -4.20 2.30
N HIS A 11 -3.79 -4.35 2.08
CA HIS A 11 -3.26 -4.95 0.86
C HIS A 11 -1.98 -5.74 1.13
N ALA A 12 -1.62 -6.59 0.18
CA ALA A 12 -0.40 -7.39 0.25
C ALA A 12 0.18 -7.59 -1.14
N LEU A 13 1.49 -7.82 -1.20
CA LEU A 13 2.17 -8.18 -2.44
C LEU A 13 2.18 -9.69 -2.56
N LEU A 14 1.63 -10.21 -3.68
CA LEU A 14 1.63 -11.64 -3.95
C LEU A 14 2.96 -12.07 -4.56
N ALA A 15 3.61 -13.04 -3.93
CA ALA A 15 4.85 -13.63 -4.44
C ALA A 15 4.60 -14.92 -5.25
N VAL A 16 3.35 -15.41 -5.27
CA VAL A 16 2.95 -16.62 -5.99
C VAL A 16 1.59 -16.39 -6.66
N GLU A 17 1.26 -17.21 -7.65
CA GLU A 17 -0.08 -17.17 -8.24
C GLU A 17 -1.11 -17.59 -7.21
N ALA A 18 -2.22 -16.84 -7.15
CA ALA A 18 -3.31 -17.10 -6.21
C ALA A 18 -4.64 -16.64 -6.81
N LEU A 19 -5.71 -17.30 -6.37
CA LEU A 19 -7.07 -16.88 -6.68
C LEU A 19 -7.65 -16.10 -5.51
N ALA A 20 -8.32 -15.00 -5.80
CA ALA A 20 -9.00 -14.20 -4.80
C ALA A 20 -10.50 -14.44 -4.85
N ASN A 21 -11.16 -14.37 -3.68
CA ASN A 21 -12.61 -14.41 -3.61
C ASN A 21 -13.19 -13.00 -3.83
N GLN A 22 -14.50 -12.85 -3.68
CA GLN A 22 -15.19 -11.58 -3.92
C GLN A 22 -14.84 -10.46 -2.92
N GLN A 23 -14.21 -10.79 -1.80
CA GLN A 23 -13.80 -9.81 -0.79
C GLN A 23 -12.48 -9.14 -1.15
N PHE A 24 -11.76 -9.66 -2.15
CA PHE A 24 -10.45 -9.17 -2.55
C PHE A 24 -10.43 -8.79 -4.02
N THR A 25 -9.62 -7.80 -4.34
CA THR A 25 -9.36 -7.39 -5.72
C THR A 25 -7.88 -7.56 -6.00
N ASN A 26 -7.57 -8.26 -7.07
CA ASN A 26 -6.19 -8.42 -7.55
C ASN A 26 -5.85 -7.28 -8.51
N PHE A 27 -4.63 -6.77 -8.36
CA PHE A 27 -4.08 -5.75 -9.23
C PHE A 27 -2.81 -6.30 -9.89
N GLU A 28 -2.73 -6.14 -11.20
CA GLU A 28 -1.52 -6.45 -11.96
C GLU A 28 -1.04 -5.19 -12.65
N ILE A 29 0.29 -5.07 -12.79
CA ILE A 29 0.87 -3.98 -13.56
C ILE A 29 0.61 -4.26 -15.04
N ASN A 30 -0.02 -3.30 -15.73
CA ASN A 30 -0.24 -3.39 -17.16
C ASN A 30 1.12 -3.59 -17.86
N PRO A 31 1.23 -4.53 -18.83
CA PRO A 31 2.48 -4.77 -19.55
C PRO A 31 3.15 -3.53 -20.12
N GLU A 32 2.38 -2.51 -20.50
CA GLU A 32 2.91 -1.23 -20.98
C GLU A 32 3.76 -0.49 -19.95
N TYR A 33 3.51 -0.73 -18.65
CA TYR A 33 4.16 -0.04 -17.55
C TYR A 33 5.17 -0.90 -16.78
N LYS A 34 5.37 -2.15 -17.17
CA LYS A 34 6.25 -3.09 -16.45
C LYS A 34 7.70 -2.60 -16.35
N GLU A 35 8.16 -1.84 -17.35
CA GLU A 35 9.52 -1.29 -17.37
C GLU A 35 9.62 0.06 -16.65
N MET A 36 8.49 0.70 -16.32
CA MET A 36 8.43 2.03 -15.74
C MET A 36 8.01 2.04 -14.28
N LEU A 37 7.41 0.96 -13.78
CA LEU A 37 6.86 0.88 -12.44
C LEU A 37 7.39 -0.35 -11.73
N LEU A 38 8.09 -0.12 -10.59
CA LEU A 38 8.53 -1.22 -9.74
C LEU A 38 7.34 -1.78 -8.95
N PRO A 39 7.15 -3.11 -8.91
CA PRO A 39 6.07 -3.72 -8.13
C PRO A 39 6.07 -3.31 -6.66
N LYS A 40 7.24 -3.23 -6.03
CA LYS A 40 7.35 -2.79 -4.64
C LYS A 40 6.99 -1.32 -4.45
N PHE A 41 7.30 -0.45 -5.41
CA PHE A 41 6.86 0.93 -5.34
C PHE A 41 5.33 1.02 -5.38
N ALA A 42 4.70 0.27 -6.26
CA ALA A 42 3.24 0.17 -6.33
C ALA A 42 2.68 -0.36 -5.00
N TYR A 43 3.29 -1.40 -4.44
CA TYR A 43 2.91 -1.95 -3.14
C TYR A 43 2.91 -0.88 -2.05
N TYR A 44 3.96 -0.10 -1.95
CA TYR A 44 4.03 0.96 -0.94
C TYR A 44 3.05 2.09 -1.22
N TYR A 45 2.86 2.45 -2.48
CA TYR A 45 1.89 3.49 -2.83
C TYR A 45 0.45 3.08 -2.53
N PHE A 46 0.15 1.79 -2.54
CA PHE A 46 -1.16 1.27 -2.15
C PHE A 46 -1.54 1.61 -0.71
N PHE A 47 -0.60 1.95 0.15
CA PHE A 47 -0.93 2.48 1.48
C PHE A 47 -1.68 3.82 1.39
N VAL A 48 -1.35 4.64 0.41
CA VAL A 48 -2.08 5.89 0.14
C VAL A 48 -3.49 5.57 -0.35
N ILE A 49 -3.62 4.59 -1.23
CA ILE A 49 -4.91 4.14 -1.75
C ILE A 49 -5.74 3.49 -0.66
N ASP A 50 -5.12 2.74 0.25
CA ASP A 50 -5.80 2.16 1.41
C ASP A 50 -6.46 3.25 2.26
N ALA A 51 -5.76 4.35 2.52
CA ALA A 51 -6.30 5.48 3.26
C ALA A 51 -7.50 6.10 2.54
N TRP A 52 -7.43 6.25 1.22
CA TRP A 52 -8.56 6.71 0.42
C TRP A 52 -9.74 5.75 0.52
N CYS A 53 -9.49 4.44 0.44
CA CYS A 53 -10.54 3.42 0.56
C CYS A 53 -11.28 3.52 1.89
N LYS A 54 -10.56 3.72 2.99
CA LYS A 54 -11.15 3.85 4.32
C LYS A 54 -12.06 5.07 4.43
N GLN A 55 -11.75 6.15 3.71
CA GLN A 55 -12.55 7.39 3.70
C GLN A 55 -13.74 7.31 2.74
N ASN A 56 -13.69 6.44 1.75
CA ASN A 56 -14.67 6.35 0.65
C ASN A 56 -15.39 5.01 0.63
N THR A 57 -15.69 4.48 1.81
CA THR A 57 -16.42 3.22 1.98
C THR A 57 -17.92 3.46 1.86
N ASN A 58 -18.62 2.57 1.15
CA ASN A 58 -20.08 2.60 1.11
C ASN A 58 -20.65 2.29 2.49
N VAL A 59 -21.59 3.12 2.93
CA VAL A 59 -22.28 2.93 4.22
C VAL A 59 -23.38 1.89 4.03
N SER A 60 -23.08 0.65 4.37
CA SER A 60 -24.03 -0.47 4.34
C SER A 60 -23.71 -1.40 5.51
N SER A 61 -24.53 -2.45 5.70
CA SER A 61 -24.26 -3.47 6.72
C SER A 61 -22.92 -4.18 6.49
N PHE A 62 -22.43 -4.20 5.24
CA PHE A 62 -21.08 -4.66 4.88
C PHE A 62 -20.38 -3.54 4.12
N PRO A 63 -19.49 -2.79 4.80
CA PRO A 63 -18.72 -1.75 4.14
C PRO A 63 -17.96 -2.30 2.93
N SER A 64 -18.02 -1.58 1.82
CA SER A 64 -17.34 -1.95 0.59
C SER A 64 -16.90 -0.71 -0.18
N VAL A 65 -15.93 -0.89 -1.07
CA VAL A 65 -15.46 0.14 -2.00
C VAL A 65 -15.88 -0.26 -3.41
N ALA A 66 -16.56 0.64 -4.12
CA ALA A 66 -16.95 0.40 -5.50
C ALA A 66 -15.68 0.35 -6.38
N ILE A 67 -15.54 -0.71 -7.18
CA ILE A 67 -14.39 -0.89 -8.07
C ILE A 67 -14.29 0.26 -9.07
N SER A 68 -15.43 0.75 -9.58
CA SER A 68 -15.47 1.89 -10.49
C SER A 68 -14.86 3.16 -9.89
N ASN A 69 -15.07 3.39 -8.59
CA ASN A 69 -14.47 4.52 -7.88
C ASN A 69 -12.97 4.28 -7.60
N LEU A 70 -12.60 3.05 -7.28
CA LEU A 70 -11.21 2.67 -7.07
C LEU A 70 -10.36 2.89 -8.33
N LYS A 71 -10.92 2.64 -9.51
CA LYS A 71 -10.24 2.84 -10.79
C LYS A 71 -9.93 4.31 -11.09
N THR A 72 -10.54 5.26 -10.40
CA THR A 72 -10.24 6.68 -10.57
C THR A 72 -8.96 7.11 -9.85
N GLN A 73 -8.40 6.25 -9.01
CA GLN A 73 -7.18 6.56 -8.28
C GLN A 73 -5.97 6.53 -9.20
N GLU A 74 -5.09 7.51 -9.01
CA GLU A 74 -3.89 7.66 -9.82
C GLU A 74 -2.65 7.28 -9.02
N ILE A 75 -1.70 6.61 -9.67
CA ILE A 75 -0.41 6.27 -9.10
C ILE A 75 0.66 7.09 -9.83
N PRO A 76 1.46 7.89 -9.11
CA PRO A 76 2.56 8.60 -9.74
C PRO A 76 3.65 7.61 -10.19
N ILE A 77 4.30 7.92 -11.30
CA ILE A 77 5.39 7.09 -11.84
C ILE A 77 6.63 7.96 -11.97
N PRO A 78 7.36 8.21 -10.86
CA PRO A 78 8.63 8.93 -10.95
C PRO A 78 9.69 8.08 -11.65
N PRO A 79 10.87 8.64 -11.99
CA PRO A 79 11.95 7.86 -12.57
C PRO A 79 12.27 6.63 -11.73
N LEU A 80 12.70 5.52 -12.38
CA LEU A 80 12.99 4.26 -11.70
C LEU A 80 14.01 4.42 -10.55
N ALA A 81 15.01 5.28 -10.73
CA ALA A 81 15.99 5.55 -9.68
C ALA A 81 15.34 6.12 -8.42
N GLU A 82 14.37 7.00 -8.58
CA GLU A 82 13.63 7.57 -7.46
C GLU A 82 12.71 6.53 -6.81
N GLN A 83 12.04 5.71 -7.60
CA GLN A 83 11.24 4.60 -7.09
C GLN A 83 12.11 3.65 -6.26
N ALA A 84 13.28 3.28 -6.77
CA ALA A 84 14.21 2.39 -6.06
C ALA A 84 14.70 3.01 -4.75
N ARG A 85 14.98 4.32 -4.75
CA ARG A 85 15.40 5.04 -3.54
C ARG A 85 14.31 4.96 -2.46
N ILE A 86 13.09 5.25 -2.82
CA ILE A 86 11.94 5.23 -1.91
C ILE A 86 11.72 3.81 -1.38
N VAL A 87 11.73 2.81 -2.25
CA VAL A 87 11.56 1.40 -1.86
C VAL A 87 12.64 0.96 -0.88
N ASN A 88 13.91 1.30 -1.14
CA ASN A 88 15.02 0.92 -0.26
C ASN A 88 14.87 1.55 1.13
N ILE A 89 14.45 2.80 1.22
CA ILE A 89 14.23 3.48 2.50
C ILE A 89 13.08 2.81 3.26
N LEU A 90 11.97 2.56 2.58
CA LEU A 90 10.78 1.97 3.20
C LEU A 90 11.03 0.50 3.61
N ASP A 91 11.78 -0.26 2.81
CA ASP A 91 12.15 -1.63 3.17
C ASP A 91 12.98 -1.67 4.46
N LYS A 92 13.88 -0.71 4.65
CA LYS A 92 14.67 -0.63 5.88
C LYS A 92 13.81 -0.33 7.10
N PHE A 93 12.87 0.60 6.98
CA PHE A 93 11.93 0.89 8.06
C PHE A 93 11.02 -0.30 8.37
N ASP A 94 10.55 -0.98 7.36
CA ASP A 94 9.72 -2.16 7.50
C ASP A 94 10.46 -3.27 8.25
N ALA A 95 11.70 -3.54 7.87
CA ALA A 95 12.55 -4.53 8.54
C ALA A 95 12.82 -4.17 10.00
N LEU A 96 13.08 -2.90 10.30
CA LEU A 96 13.29 -2.43 11.67
C LEU A 96 12.02 -2.58 12.51
N THR A 97 10.87 -2.25 11.95
CA THR A 97 9.58 -2.38 12.64
C THR A 97 9.27 -3.84 12.97
N ASN A 98 9.52 -4.74 12.02
CA ASN A 98 9.26 -6.17 12.21
C ASN A 98 10.26 -6.84 13.15
N SER A 99 11.51 -6.37 13.20
CA SER A 99 12.55 -6.95 14.08
C SER A 99 12.38 -6.56 15.54
N LEU A 100 11.55 -5.57 15.85
CA LEU A 100 11.37 -5.05 17.22
C LEU A 100 10.19 -5.68 17.97
N THR A 101 9.75 -6.86 17.55
CA THR A 101 8.65 -7.57 18.22
C THR A 101 8.96 -7.95 19.67
N GLU A 102 10.23 -7.93 20.08
CA GLU A 102 10.68 -8.24 21.44
C GLU A 102 11.01 -6.99 22.27
N GLY A 103 10.80 -5.79 21.73
CA GLY A 103 11.08 -4.54 22.44
C GLY A 103 9.94 -4.14 23.40
N LEU A 104 10.17 -3.06 24.15
CA LEU A 104 9.11 -2.49 25.00
C LEU A 104 7.96 -2.00 24.13
N PRO A 105 6.70 -2.21 24.54
CA PRO A 105 5.54 -1.79 23.75
C PRO A 105 5.57 -0.31 23.35
N GLN A 106 6.08 0.56 24.21
CA GLN A 106 6.21 1.98 23.90
C GLN A 106 7.21 2.27 22.79
N GLU A 107 8.33 1.53 22.77
CA GLU A 107 9.33 1.67 21.70
C GLU A 107 8.80 1.16 20.37
N ILE A 108 8.08 0.04 20.38
CA ILE A 108 7.43 -0.51 19.19
C ILE A 108 6.44 0.49 18.60
N GLU A 109 5.64 1.11 19.44
CA GLU A 109 4.64 2.09 19.01
C GLU A 109 5.31 3.36 18.44
N LEU A 110 6.36 3.86 19.07
CA LEU A 110 7.11 5.00 18.56
C LEU A 110 7.75 4.72 17.21
N ARG A 111 8.32 3.52 17.04
CA ARG A 111 8.93 3.11 15.77
C ARG A 111 7.89 2.98 14.67
N ARG A 112 6.72 2.44 15.00
CA ARG A 112 5.60 2.34 14.07
C ARG A 112 5.15 3.72 13.59
N LYS A 113 4.97 4.67 14.52
CA LYS A 113 4.60 6.04 14.19
C LYS A 113 5.65 6.74 13.34
N GLN A 114 6.92 6.52 13.63
CA GLN A 114 8.03 7.05 12.85
C GLN A 114 8.02 6.49 11.44
N TYR A 115 7.82 5.17 11.28
CA TYR A 115 7.71 4.52 9.99
C TYR A 115 6.55 5.09 9.16
N GLU A 116 5.36 5.22 9.77
CA GLU A 116 4.19 5.78 9.10
C GLU A 116 4.43 7.22 8.65
N TYR A 117 5.04 8.03 9.49
CA TYR A 117 5.38 9.42 9.18
C TYR A 117 6.31 9.50 7.96
N TYR A 118 7.40 8.77 7.96
CA TYR A 118 8.35 8.79 6.84
C TYR A 118 7.75 8.20 5.57
N ARG A 119 6.92 7.18 5.69
CA ARG A 119 6.20 6.62 4.55
C ARG A 119 5.30 7.67 3.90
N GLU A 120 4.55 8.41 4.68
CA GLU A 120 3.70 9.48 4.17
C GLU A 120 4.50 10.57 3.48
N GLN A 121 5.62 10.97 4.07
CA GLN A 121 6.49 12.00 3.49
C GLN A 121 7.09 11.54 2.14
N LEU A 122 7.60 10.32 2.08
CA LEU A 122 8.23 9.77 0.87
C LEU A 122 7.24 9.51 -0.26
N LEU A 123 5.99 9.25 0.06
CA LEU A 123 4.93 8.93 -0.90
C LEU A 123 4.00 10.11 -1.18
N SER A 124 4.31 11.30 -0.66
CA SER A 124 3.57 12.52 -0.93
C SER A 124 4.12 13.17 -2.19
N PHE A 125 3.36 13.09 -3.28
CA PHE A 125 3.72 13.69 -4.56
C PHE A 125 2.77 14.83 -4.88
N PRO A 126 3.24 15.91 -5.52
CA PRO A 126 2.37 16.98 -5.96
C PRO A 126 1.38 16.47 -7.01
N ALA A 127 0.16 16.97 -6.93
CA ALA A 127 -0.91 16.61 -7.84
C ALA A 127 -0.65 17.09 -9.27
#